data_da978cb5e8ca011cb2d15823abcb174f
#
_entry.id   da978cb5e8ca011cb2d15823abcb174f
#
_cell.length_a   1.000
_cell.length_b   1.000
_cell.length_c   1.000
_cell.angle_alpha   90.00
_cell.angle_beta   90.00
_cell.angle_gamma   90.00
#
_symmetry.space_group_name_H-M   'P 1'
#
loop_
_entity.id
_entity.type
_entity.pdbx_description
1 polymer ?
#
loop_
_entity_poly.entity_id
_entity_poly.type
_entity_poly.pdbx_seq_one_letter_code
_entity_poly.pdbx_strand_id
1 'polypeptide(L)'
;MAIPIVYNLRSVRARWTSAIVAVVGIAGTVGVFVAMLSLANGFRATLVSSGSPDNALIVRGGATSEMTSGVALDAVKIIQDAPGIARGPSGPLVTAEAVLMAPIPLRSTGTDANVEVRGVSPNVLEIRKGVRIIEGRMFSPGLAEVVVGKNANTTYSGLTLGNTIGLGTVQWKVVGVFDAGGSSFDSEVWGDPHLLTAAYNRPDTFFQSVTAHLTSRESLTQLREALTSDPRLNVDVLREIDYYAKQSTRMTTLITRLGGFVAFVMAIGAVFGALNTMYSAVADRGKEIATMRALGFGGPSVVFSFLLEALLISFVGGLLGCLAVLRLNGITTSTINFQTFSNLAFAFKITPGLLAEGIVFALVMGVLGGLFPAVRAAGLPVATALREL
;
A
#
# COMPACT_ATOMS: atom_id res chain seq x y z
N MET A 1 3.01 17.93 45.53
CA MET A 1 2.35 16.61 45.68
C MET A 1 1.72 16.23 44.35
N ALA A 2 1.81 14.95 43.92
CA ALA A 2 1.16 14.47 42.71
C ALA A 2 -0.27 14.02 43.03
N ILE A 3 -1.22 14.31 42.12
CA ILE A 3 -2.60 13.85 42.27
C ILE A 3 -2.63 12.35 41.92
N PRO A 4 -3.29 11.47 42.71
CA PRO A 4 -3.31 10.04 42.47
C PRO A 4 -3.99 9.69 41.13
N ILE A 5 -3.40 8.76 40.34
CA ILE A 5 -3.96 8.32 39.03
C ILE A 5 -5.36 7.74 39.17
N VAL A 6 -5.67 7.06 40.28
CA VAL A 6 -6.99 6.51 40.57
C VAL A 6 -8.09 7.59 40.58
N TYR A 7 -7.77 8.83 40.96
CA TYR A 7 -8.67 9.96 40.90
C TYR A 7 -9.08 10.30 39.47
N ASN A 8 -8.11 10.31 38.52
CA ASN A 8 -8.36 10.58 37.11
C ASN A 8 -9.25 9.49 36.46
N LEU A 9 -9.02 8.22 36.80
CA LEU A 9 -9.85 7.12 36.30
C LEU A 9 -11.30 7.21 36.81
N ARG A 10 -11.51 7.56 38.07
CA ARG A 10 -12.87 7.77 38.61
C ARG A 10 -13.58 8.98 37.97
N SER A 11 -12.84 10.03 37.66
CA SER A 11 -13.34 11.20 36.98
C SER A 11 -13.85 10.89 35.56
N VAL A 12 -13.06 10.17 34.75
CA VAL A 12 -13.47 9.73 33.40
C VAL A 12 -14.74 8.87 33.48
N ARG A 13 -14.81 7.96 34.45
CA ARG A 13 -15.99 7.09 34.63
C ARG A 13 -17.26 7.89 35.04
N ALA A 14 -17.12 8.94 35.83
CA ALA A 14 -18.27 9.77 36.24
C ALA A 14 -18.91 10.53 35.07
N ARG A 15 -18.15 10.78 33.98
CA ARG A 15 -18.58 11.53 32.78
C ARG A 15 -18.47 10.70 31.51
N TRP A 16 -18.81 9.44 31.60
CA TRP A 16 -18.67 8.49 30.52
C TRP A 16 -19.32 8.96 29.21
N THR A 17 -20.45 9.69 29.27
CA THR A 17 -21.16 10.20 28.08
C THR A 17 -20.29 11.19 27.26
N SER A 18 -19.73 12.21 27.92
CA SER A 18 -18.86 13.19 27.26
C SER A 18 -17.52 12.55 26.81
N ALA A 19 -16.99 11.62 27.61
CA ALA A 19 -15.76 10.90 27.27
C ALA A 19 -15.96 10.02 26.02
N ILE A 20 -17.13 9.34 25.87
CA ILE A 20 -17.44 8.54 24.68
C ILE A 20 -17.40 9.38 23.41
N VAL A 21 -17.98 10.59 23.41
CA VAL A 21 -17.97 11.45 22.22
C VAL A 21 -16.54 11.76 21.78
N ALA A 22 -15.66 12.12 22.74
CA ALA A 22 -14.25 12.36 22.44
C ALA A 22 -13.54 11.09 21.96
N VAL A 23 -13.76 9.94 22.63
CA VAL A 23 -13.20 8.65 22.24
C VAL A 23 -13.62 8.26 20.83
N VAL A 24 -14.89 8.37 20.48
CA VAL A 24 -15.41 8.03 19.14
C VAL A 24 -14.83 8.94 18.07
N GLY A 25 -14.74 10.26 18.34
CA GLY A 25 -14.15 11.23 17.42
C GLY A 25 -12.67 10.92 17.15
N ILE A 26 -11.90 10.64 18.20
CA ILE A 26 -10.47 10.25 18.06
C ILE A 26 -10.35 8.89 17.38
N ALA A 27 -11.17 7.91 17.75
CA ALA A 27 -11.15 6.58 17.15
C ALA A 27 -11.45 6.62 15.66
N GLY A 28 -12.45 7.38 15.23
CA GLY A 28 -12.78 7.59 13.82
C GLY A 28 -11.62 8.22 13.05
N THR A 29 -11.03 9.28 13.62
CA THR A 29 -9.89 9.98 13.00
C THR A 29 -8.66 9.08 12.85
N VAL A 30 -8.30 8.35 13.92
CA VAL A 30 -7.17 7.40 13.91
C VAL A 30 -7.46 6.24 12.96
N GLY A 31 -8.71 5.75 12.96
CA GLY A 31 -9.15 4.69 12.05
C GLY A 31 -8.93 5.08 10.58
N VAL A 32 -9.39 6.25 10.18
CA VAL A 32 -9.20 6.76 8.80
C VAL A 32 -7.71 6.95 8.49
N PHE A 33 -6.95 7.54 9.41
CA PHE A 33 -5.50 7.73 9.25
C PHE A 33 -4.77 6.42 8.99
N VAL A 34 -4.94 5.43 9.88
CA VAL A 34 -4.29 4.12 9.76
C VAL A 34 -4.80 3.36 8.54
N ALA A 35 -6.10 3.46 8.18
CA ALA A 35 -6.64 2.82 6.98
C ALA A 35 -5.99 3.36 5.71
N MET A 36 -5.82 4.68 5.59
CA MET A 36 -5.17 5.30 4.42
C MET A 36 -3.70 4.91 4.30
N LEU A 37 -2.97 4.89 5.43
CA LEU A 37 -1.58 4.44 5.42
C LEU A 37 -1.46 2.95 5.11
N SER A 38 -2.39 2.11 5.58
CA SER A 38 -2.38 0.67 5.28
C SER A 38 -2.71 0.38 3.81
N LEU A 39 -3.57 1.22 3.19
CA LEU A 39 -3.85 1.18 1.75
C LEU A 39 -2.58 1.48 0.94
N ALA A 40 -1.87 2.55 1.29
CA ALA A 40 -0.60 2.92 0.66
C ALA A 40 0.48 1.83 0.82
N ASN A 41 0.59 1.25 2.02
CA ASN A 41 1.50 0.13 2.29
C ASN A 41 1.14 -1.13 1.52
N GLY A 42 -0.14 -1.45 1.40
CA GLY A 42 -0.63 -2.58 0.63
C GLY A 42 -0.26 -2.44 -0.85
N PHE A 43 -0.55 -1.30 -1.45
CA PHE A 43 -0.19 -1.00 -2.83
C PHE A 43 1.32 -1.13 -3.08
N ARG A 44 2.12 -0.50 -2.20
CA ARG A 44 3.58 -0.59 -2.28
C ARG A 44 4.07 -2.03 -2.15
N ALA A 45 3.53 -2.78 -1.19
CA ALA A 45 3.93 -4.15 -0.96
C ALA A 45 3.66 -5.05 -2.17
N THR A 46 2.49 -4.90 -2.80
CA THR A 46 2.10 -5.65 -4.00
C THR A 46 3.04 -5.35 -5.17
N LEU A 47 3.38 -4.08 -5.43
CA LEU A 47 4.32 -3.75 -6.50
C LEU A 47 5.74 -4.21 -6.18
N VAL A 48 6.24 -3.97 -4.98
CA VAL A 48 7.60 -4.38 -4.60
C VAL A 48 7.76 -5.90 -4.64
N SER A 49 6.72 -6.66 -4.27
CA SER A 49 6.76 -8.13 -4.36
C SER A 49 6.73 -8.68 -5.79
N SER A 50 6.44 -7.84 -6.80
CA SER A 50 6.52 -8.23 -8.21
C SER A 50 7.98 -8.29 -8.68
N GLY A 51 8.88 -7.54 -8.07
CA GLY A 51 10.29 -7.54 -8.41
C GLY A 51 11.12 -8.51 -7.56
N SER A 52 12.13 -9.12 -8.18
CA SER A 52 13.15 -9.90 -7.49
C SER A 52 14.45 -9.11 -7.36
N PRO A 53 15.16 -9.21 -6.20
CA PRO A 53 16.51 -8.66 -6.09
C PRO A 53 17.54 -9.41 -6.95
N ASP A 54 17.22 -10.61 -7.40
CA ASP A 54 18.07 -11.49 -8.17
C ASP A 54 17.83 -11.37 -9.69
N ASN A 55 16.90 -10.46 -10.10
CA ASN A 55 16.59 -10.20 -11.50
C ASN A 55 17.01 -8.79 -11.92
N ALA A 56 17.43 -8.65 -13.16
CA ALA A 56 17.57 -7.39 -13.86
C ALA A 56 16.40 -7.17 -14.81
N LEU A 57 15.86 -5.97 -14.84
CA LEU A 57 14.90 -5.50 -15.83
C LEU A 57 15.62 -4.55 -16.79
N ILE A 58 15.58 -4.86 -18.07
CA ILE A 58 16.19 -4.10 -19.13
C ILE A 58 15.06 -3.46 -19.95
N VAL A 59 15.10 -2.14 -20.08
CA VAL A 59 14.14 -1.33 -20.83
C VAL A 59 14.89 -0.42 -21.80
N ARG A 60 14.20 0.17 -22.75
CA ARG A 60 14.80 1.18 -23.62
C ARG A 60 15.34 2.36 -22.81
N GLY A 61 16.50 2.89 -23.17
CA GLY A 61 17.13 4.03 -22.52
C GLY A 61 16.16 5.24 -22.42
N GLY A 62 16.03 5.76 -21.20
CA GLY A 62 15.13 6.86 -20.87
C GLY A 62 13.64 6.48 -20.76
N ALA A 63 13.25 5.23 -20.87
CA ALA A 63 11.86 4.81 -20.66
C ALA A 63 11.47 4.92 -19.17
N THR A 64 10.30 5.51 -18.91
CA THR A 64 9.78 5.68 -17.53
C THR A 64 8.95 4.51 -17.06
N SER A 65 8.47 3.67 -17.98
CA SER A 65 7.70 2.44 -17.72
C SER A 65 7.91 1.44 -18.85
N GLU A 66 7.56 0.17 -18.63
CA GLU A 66 7.55 -0.87 -19.68
C GLU A 66 6.66 -0.45 -20.85
N MET A 67 5.48 0.17 -20.59
CA MET A 67 4.56 0.63 -21.63
C MET A 67 5.15 1.65 -22.60
N THR A 68 6.14 2.43 -22.16
CA THR A 68 6.82 3.47 -22.98
C THR A 68 8.15 2.96 -23.53
N SER A 69 8.49 1.71 -23.27
CA SER A 69 9.73 1.05 -23.69
C SER A 69 9.52 0.22 -24.96
N GLY A 70 10.60 0.06 -25.73
CA GLY A 70 10.65 -0.82 -26.88
C GLY A 70 12.10 -1.30 -27.07
N VAL A 71 12.31 -2.59 -26.89
CA VAL A 71 13.59 -3.30 -27.06
C VAL A 71 13.47 -4.17 -28.31
N ALA A 72 14.30 -3.94 -29.31
CA ALA A 72 14.27 -4.70 -30.56
C ALA A 72 14.75 -6.14 -30.37
N LEU A 73 14.24 -7.06 -31.19
CA LEU A 73 14.60 -8.48 -31.16
C LEU A 73 16.12 -8.73 -31.26
N ASP A 74 16.81 -7.93 -32.08
CA ASP A 74 18.28 -8.04 -32.21
C ASP A 74 18.99 -7.60 -30.92
N ALA A 75 18.46 -6.60 -30.21
CA ALA A 75 18.97 -6.22 -28.88
C ALA A 75 18.72 -7.35 -27.86
N VAL A 76 17.58 -8.03 -27.92
CA VAL A 76 17.30 -9.19 -27.04
C VAL A 76 18.33 -10.29 -27.23
N LYS A 77 18.74 -10.59 -28.48
CA LYS A 77 19.79 -11.60 -28.76
C LYS A 77 21.15 -11.21 -28.14
N ILE A 78 21.52 -9.93 -28.22
CA ILE A 78 22.75 -9.45 -27.60
C ILE A 78 22.65 -9.53 -26.07
N ILE A 79 21.50 -9.18 -25.48
CA ILE A 79 21.26 -9.25 -24.04
C ILE A 79 21.38 -10.70 -23.54
N GLN A 80 20.85 -11.69 -24.26
CA GLN A 80 20.88 -13.11 -23.86
C GLN A 80 22.31 -13.65 -23.70
N ASP A 81 23.27 -13.10 -24.43
CA ASP A 81 24.68 -13.50 -24.39
C ASP A 81 25.54 -12.64 -23.47
N ALA A 82 24.94 -11.65 -22.80
CA ALA A 82 25.66 -10.73 -21.92
C ALA A 82 26.19 -11.44 -20.64
N PRO A 83 27.34 -10.96 -20.11
CA PRO A 83 27.89 -11.51 -18.87
C PRO A 83 26.99 -11.18 -17.67
N GLY A 84 27.01 -12.06 -16.65
CA GLY A 84 26.24 -11.88 -15.41
C GLY A 84 24.84 -12.45 -15.45
N ILE A 85 24.39 -12.99 -16.59
CA ILE A 85 23.10 -13.69 -16.73
C ILE A 85 23.26 -15.16 -16.39
N ALA A 86 22.36 -15.67 -15.55
CA ALA A 86 22.32 -17.08 -15.19
C ALA A 86 21.84 -17.94 -16.37
N ARG A 87 22.29 -19.18 -16.40
CA ARG A 87 21.89 -20.17 -17.41
C ARG A 87 21.20 -21.35 -16.76
N GLY A 88 20.06 -21.73 -17.29
CA GLY A 88 19.29 -22.93 -16.93
C GLY A 88 19.50 -24.07 -17.92
N PRO A 89 18.75 -25.17 -17.76
CA PRO A 89 18.83 -26.32 -18.67
C PRO A 89 18.47 -25.97 -20.13
N SER A 90 17.57 -24.98 -20.32
CA SER A 90 17.09 -24.52 -21.61
C SER A 90 17.88 -23.35 -22.22
N GLY A 91 18.96 -22.91 -21.60
CA GLY A 91 19.78 -21.78 -22.07
C GLY A 91 19.80 -20.60 -21.10
N PRO A 92 20.05 -19.37 -21.57
CA PRO A 92 20.08 -18.19 -20.70
C PRO A 92 18.70 -17.93 -20.08
N LEU A 93 18.68 -17.61 -18.79
CA LEU A 93 17.47 -17.30 -18.04
C LEU A 93 17.06 -15.85 -18.33
N VAL A 94 16.50 -15.65 -19.53
CA VAL A 94 16.02 -14.36 -20.04
C VAL A 94 14.61 -14.53 -20.61
N THR A 95 13.74 -13.61 -20.31
CA THR A 95 12.41 -13.50 -20.94
C THR A 95 12.27 -12.12 -21.58
N ALA A 96 11.96 -12.11 -22.89
CA ALA A 96 11.53 -10.90 -23.58
C ALA A 96 10.01 -10.76 -23.43
N GLU A 97 9.57 -9.64 -22.89
CA GLU A 97 8.20 -9.48 -22.44
C GLU A 97 7.45 -8.44 -23.31
N ALA A 98 6.29 -8.86 -23.83
CA ALA A 98 5.33 -7.98 -24.48
C ALA A 98 4.27 -7.57 -23.46
N VAL A 99 4.08 -6.27 -23.24
CA VAL A 99 3.08 -5.75 -22.29
C VAL A 99 1.95 -5.07 -23.07
N LEU A 100 0.74 -5.56 -22.91
CA LEU A 100 -0.46 -5.13 -23.62
C LEU A 100 -1.59 -4.87 -22.62
N MET A 101 -2.60 -4.08 -23.03
CA MET A 101 -3.81 -3.86 -22.24
C MET A 101 -5.03 -4.42 -22.96
N ALA A 102 -5.85 -5.15 -22.23
CA ALA A 102 -7.12 -5.68 -22.73
C ALA A 102 -8.28 -5.17 -21.84
N PRO A 103 -9.36 -4.64 -22.44
CA PRO A 103 -10.58 -4.38 -21.70
C PRO A 103 -11.28 -5.72 -21.43
N ILE A 104 -11.45 -6.06 -20.15
CA ILE A 104 -12.11 -7.30 -19.72
C ILE A 104 -13.17 -6.94 -18.67
N PRO A 105 -14.43 -7.45 -18.81
CA PRO A 105 -15.50 -7.10 -17.88
C PRO A 105 -15.26 -7.59 -16.46
N LEU A 106 -15.49 -6.73 -15.49
CA LEU A 106 -15.52 -7.08 -14.07
C LEU A 106 -16.73 -7.99 -13.78
N ARG A 107 -16.55 -9.05 -13.00
CA ARG A 107 -17.66 -9.95 -12.59
C ARG A 107 -18.72 -9.23 -11.74
N SER A 108 -18.30 -8.24 -10.96
CA SER A 108 -19.17 -7.53 -10.01
C SER A 108 -20.13 -6.55 -10.67
N THR A 109 -19.68 -5.87 -11.73
CA THR A 109 -20.42 -4.75 -12.35
C THR A 109 -20.71 -4.95 -13.83
N GLY A 110 -20.01 -5.86 -14.50
CA GLY A 110 -20.07 -6.04 -15.96
C GLY A 110 -19.39 -4.91 -16.74
N THR A 111 -18.78 -3.92 -16.06
CA THR A 111 -18.06 -2.83 -16.72
C THR A 111 -16.64 -3.27 -17.09
N ASP A 112 -16.15 -2.81 -18.24
CA ASP A 112 -14.80 -3.11 -18.69
C ASP A 112 -13.76 -2.44 -17.80
N ALA A 113 -12.72 -3.21 -17.45
CA ALA A 113 -11.53 -2.72 -16.77
C ALA A 113 -10.29 -3.17 -17.56
N ASN A 114 -9.26 -2.32 -17.57
CA ASN A 114 -8.02 -2.64 -18.26
C ASN A 114 -7.23 -3.67 -17.48
N VAL A 115 -7.02 -4.82 -18.08
CA VAL A 115 -6.20 -5.92 -17.56
C VAL A 115 -4.88 -5.96 -18.32
N GLU A 116 -3.79 -6.10 -17.60
CA GLU A 116 -2.47 -6.27 -18.19
C GLU A 116 -2.33 -7.69 -18.75
N VAL A 117 -2.04 -7.77 -20.04
CA VAL A 117 -1.76 -9.03 -20.75
C VAL A 117 -0.28 -9.03 -21.09
N ARG A 118 0.43 -9.97 -20.51
CA ARG A 118 1.88 -10.08 -20.66
C ARG A 118 2.26 -11.29 -21.50
N GLY A 119 2.97 -11.05 -22.60
CA GLY A 119 3.66 -12.11 -23.33
C GLY A 119 4.95 -12.44 -22.65
N VAL A 120 5.17 -13.70 -22.30
CA VAL A 120 6.37 -14.16 -21.59
C VAL A 120 6.98 -15.39 -22.27
N SER A 121 8.30 -15.55 -22.12
CA SER A 121 8.98 -16.74 -22.64
C SER A 121 8.59 -17.99 -21.83
N PRO A 122 8.66 -19.21 -22.40
CA PRO A 122 8.28 -20.44 -21.72
C PRO A 122 9.04 -20.73 -20.42
N ASN A 123 10.28 -20.24 -20.29
CA ASN A 123 11.13 -20.39 -19.10
C ASN A 123 10.87 -19.36 -17.99
N VAL A 124 9.80 -18.56 -18.10
CA VAL A 124 9.49 -17.49 -17.13
C VAL A 124 9.38 -17.99 -15.68
N LEU A 125 8.92 -19.23 -15.46
CA LEU A 125 8.82 -19.81 -14.12
C LEU A 125 10.19 -20.11 -13.50
N GLU A 126 11.25 -20.32 -14.32
CA GLU A 126 12.62 -20.46 -13.83
C GLU A 126 13.22 -19.11 -13.42
N ILE A 127 12.77 -18.01 -14.04
CA ILE A 127 13.20 -16.63 -13.79
C ILE A 127 12.42 -16.04 -12.60
N ARG A 128 11.11 -16.22 -12.59
CA ARG A 128 10.19 -15.71 -11.55
C ARG A 128 9.83 -16.82 -10.56
N LYS A 129 10.77 -17.26 -9.75
CA LYS A 129 10.67 -18.39 -8.80
C LYS A 129 9.52 -18.26 -7.78
N GLY A 130 8.99 -17.05 -7.58
CA GLY A 130 7.82 -16.79 -6.73
C GLY A 130 6.48 -17.15 -7.37
N VAL A 131 6.45 -17.45 -8.68
CA VAL A 131 5.25 -17.78 -9.43
C VAL A 131 5.11 -19.29 -9.55
N ARG A 132 3.91 -19.81 -9.28
CA ARG A 132 3.58 -21.24 -9.39
C ARG A 132 2.21 -21.43 -10.01
N ILE A 133 2.05 -22.43 -10.84
CA ILE A 133 0.73 -22.87 -11.35
C ILE A 133 -0.01 -23.58 -10.22
N ILE A 134 -1.20 -23.11 -9.89
CA ILE A 134 -2.06 -23.69 -8.84
C ILE A 134 -3.21 -24.52 -9.39
N GLU A 135 -3.62 -24.24 -10.64
CA GLU A 135 -4.65 -25.02 -11.35
C GLU A 135 -4.27 -25.14 -12.83
N GLY A 136 -4.55 -26.29 -13.46
CA GLY A 136 -4.27 -26.53 -14.85
C GLY A 136 -2.77 -26.68 -15.16
N ARG A 137 -2.32 -26.03 -16.24
CA ARG A 137 -0.93 -26.09 -16.73
C ARG A 137 -0.47 -24.75 -17.31
N MET A 138 0.82 -24.60 -17.55
CA MET A 138 1.38 -23.49 -18.32
C MET A 138 0.90 -23.56 -19.77
N PHE A 139 0.79 -22.41 -20.45
CA PHE A 139 0.49 -22.36 -21.88
C PHE A 139 1.60 -23.01 -22.71
N SER A 140 1.24 -23.53 -23.87
CA SER A 140 2.19 -24.10 -24.83
C SER A 140 2.57 -23.04 -25.86
N PRO A 141 3.86 -22.85 -26.16
CA PRO A 141 4.33 -21.91 -27.17
C PRO A 141 3.68 -22.18 -28.52
N GLY A 142 3.33 -21.13 -29.25
CA GLY A 142 2.70 -21.23 -30.56
C GLY A 142 1.21 -21.58 -30.56
N LEU A 143 0.59 -21.76 -29.39
CA LEU A 143 -0.85 -21.95 -29.26
C LEU A 143 -1.53 -20.72 -28.63
N ALA A 144 -2.77 -20.45 -29.03
CA ALA A 144 -3.60 -19.40 -28.46
C ALA A 144 -4.12 -19.82 -27.07
N GLU A 145 -3.21 -19.98 -26.15
CA GLU A 145 -3.43 -20.37 -24.77
C GLU A 145 -2.91 -19.30 -23.82
N VAL A 146 -3.63 -19.09 -22.71
CA VAL A 146 -3.23 -18.16 -21.66
C VAL A 146 -3.32 -18.81 -20.28
N VAL A 147 -2.47 -18.34 -19.37
CA VAL A 147 -2.60 -18.59 -17.95
C VAL A 147 -2.93 -17.27 -17.25
N VAL A 148 -3.73 -17.34 -16.19
CA VAL A 148 -4.27 -16.16 -15.52
C VAL A 148 -3.84 -16.12 -14.07
N GLY A 149 -3.53 -14.93 -13.57
CA GLY A 149 -3.25 -14.73 -12.14
C GLY A 149 -4.50 -14.99 -11.30
N LYS A 150 -4.33 -15.47 -10.09
CA LYS A 150 -5.46 -15.84 -9.19
C LYS A 150 -6.42 -14.68 -8.93
N ASN A 151 -5.94 -13.44 -8.85
CA ASN A 151 -6.79 -12.27 -8.68
C ASN A 151 -7.53 -11.94 -9.99
N ALA A 152 -6.87 -12.09 -11.15
CA ALA A 152 -7.51 -11.92 -12.45
C ALA A 152 -8.62 -12.95 -12.65
N ASN A 153 -8.37 -14.23 -12.32
CA ASN A 153 -9.36 -15.31 -12.38
C ASN A 153 -10.62 -15.02 -11.55
N THR A 154 -10.49 -14.44 -10.36
CA THR A 154 -11.63 -14.15 -9.48
C THR A 154 -12.35 -12.85 -9.82
N THR A 155 -11.63 -11.85 -10.33
CA THR A 155 -12.14 -10.49 -10.53
C THR A 155 -12.84 -10.31 -11.86
N TYR A 156 -12.34 -10.96 -12.95
CA TYR A 156 -12.83 -10.71 -14.30
C TYR A 156 -13.66 -11.86 -14.85
N SER A 157 -14.63 -11.51 -15.70
CA SER A 157 -15.45 -12.48 -16.43
C SER A 157 -14.64 -13.14 -17.55
N GLY A 158 -14.92 -14.41 -17.84
CA GLY A 158 -14.26 -15.14 -18.93
C GLY A 158 -12.87 -15.69 -18.61
N LEU A 159 -12.24 -15.30 -17.51
CA LEU A 159 -10.89 -15.74 -17.11
C LEU A 159 -10.88 -17.01 -16.22
N THR A 160 -11.95 -17.81 -16.24
CA THR A 160 -11.99 -19.10 -15.51
C THR A 160 -11.31 -20.19 -16.33
N LEU A 161 -10.66 -21.13 -15.66
CA LEU A 161 -10.01 -22.29 -16.28
C LEU A 161 -10.96 -23.02 -17.26
N GLY A 162 -10.48 -23.29 -18.45
CA GLY A 162 -11.23 -23.95 -19.53
C GLY A 162 -12.05 -23.01 -20.40
N ASN A 163 -12.31 -21.77 -20.00
CA ASN A 163 -13.03 -20.79 -20.80
C ASN A 163 -12.19 -20.25 -21.97
N THR A 164 -12.88 -19.62 -22.91
CA THR A 164 -12.26 -18.91 -24.02
C THR A 164 -12.54 -17.41 -23.91
N ILE A 165 -11.54 -16.59 -24.15
CA ILE A 165 -11.63 -15.12 -24.10
C ILE A 165 -11.04 -14.50 -25.37
N GLY A 166 -11.66 -13.44 -25.88
CA GLY A 166 -11.13 -12.65 -26.99
C GLY A 166 -10.06 -11.67 -26.50
N LEU A 167 -8.83 -11.81 -26.98
CA LEU A 167 -7.77 -10.83 -26.76
C LEU A 167 -7.23 -10.38 -28.12
N GLY A 168 -7.40 -9.12 -28.47
CA GLY A 168 -7.15 -8.62 -29.82
C GLY A 168 -8.06 -9.28 -30.86
N THR A 169 -7.49 -9.78 -31.92
CA THR A 169 -8.22 -10.46 -33.03
C THR A 169 -8.35 -11.97 -32.83
N VAL A 170 -7.83 -12.54 -31.73
CA VAL A 170 -7.73 -14.01 -31.54
C VAL A 170 -8.53 -14.43 -30.30
N GLN A 171 -9.10 -15.63 -30.36
CA GLN A 171 -9.74 -16.31 -29.23
C GLN A 171 -8.72 -17.16 -28.49
N TRP A 172 -8.59 -16.95 -27.19
CA TRP A 172 -7.58 -17.56 -26.31
C TRP A 172 -8.23 -18.48 -25.30
N LYS A 173 -7.69 -19.68 -25.15
CA LYS A 173 -8.14 -20.63 -24.14
C LYS A 173 -7.38 -20.41 -22.82
N VAL A 174 -8.10 -20.31 -21.72
CA VAL A 174 -7.52 -20.29 -20.37
C VAL A 174 -7.16 -21.71 -19.98
N VAL A 175 -5.87 -22.02 -19.87
CA VAL A 175 -5.36 -23.38 -19.60
C VAL A 175 -4.75 -23.56 -18.22
N GLY A 176 -4.57 -22.48 -17.47
CA GLY A 176 -4.05 -22.55 -16.11
C GLY A 176 -4.31 -21.27 -15.31
N VAL A 177 -4.20 -21.44 -13.99
CA VAL A 177 -4.23 -20.34 -13.02
C VAL A 177 -2.92 -20.36 -12.23
N PHE A 178 -2.30 -19.21 -12.06
CA PHE A 178 -1.08 -19.08 -11.27
C PHE A 178 -1.25 -18.20 -10.04
N ASP A 179 -0.43 -18.46 -9.02
CA ASP A 179 -0.26 -17.67 -7.81
C ASP A 179 1.14 -17.04 -7.83
N ALA A 180 1.21 -15.73 -7.75
CA ALA A 180 2.45 -14.95 -7.70
C ALA A 180 2.69 -14.31 -6.32
N GLY A 181 2.14 -14.92 -5.26
CA GLY A 181 2.41 -14.53 -3.88
C GLY A 181 1.86 -13.17 -3.46
N GLY A 182 0.80 -12.67 -4.10
CA GLY A 182 0.21 -11.35 -3.81
C GLY A 182 0.91 -10.20 -4.54
N SER A 183 1.71 -10.50 -5.56
CA SER A 183 2.33 -9.49 -6.43
C SER A 183 1.35 -8.95 -7.47
N SER A 184 1.74 -7.93 -8.26
CA SER A 184 0.92 -7.39 -9.35
C SER A 184 0.59 -8.44 -10.41
N PHE A 185 1.48 -9.41 -10.60
CA PHE A 185 1.28 -10.49 -11.56
C PHE A 185 0.01 -11.32 -11.29
N ASP A 186 -0.45 -11.40 -10.06
CA ASP A 186 -1.72 -12.05 -9.72
C ASP A 186 -2.93 -11.41 -10.42
N SER A 187 -2.79 -10.17 -10.92
CA SER A 187 -3.83 -9.45 -11.65
C SER A 187 -3.64 -9.48 -13.18
N GLU A 188 -2.65 -10.22 -13.68
CA GLU A 188 -2.27 -10.29 -15.09
C GLU A 188 -2.79 -11.57 -15.79
N VAL A 189 -2.75 -11.51 -17.12
CA VAL A 189 -2.94 -12.66 -18.03
C VAL A 189 -1.64 -12.89 -18.78
N TRP A 190 -1.10 -14.11 -18.78
CA TRP A 190 0.16 -14.43 -19.45
C TRP A 190 -0.05 -15.37 -20.63
N GLY A 191 0.65 -15.13 -21.74
CA GLY A 191 0.58 -15.95 -22.96
C GLY A 191 1.85 -15.84 -23.79
N ASP A 192 1.82 -16.43 -24.98
CA ASP A 192 2.92 -16.39 -25.94
C ASP A 192 3.14 -14.96 -26.46
N PRO A 193 4.35 -14.38 -26.34
CA PRO A 193 4.60 -13.00 -26.71
C PRO A 193 4.43 -12.71 -28.20
N HIS A 194 4.79 -13.66 -29.09
CA HIS A 194 4.68 -13.49 -30.54
C HIS A 194 3.23 -13.54 -31.00
N LEU A 195 2.44 -14.48 -30.47
CA LEU A 195 1.02 -14.56 -30.80
C LEU A 195 0.23 -13.37 -30.23
N LEU A 196 0.57 -12.91 -29.03
CA LEU A 196 -0.08 -11.75 -28.42
C LEU A 196 0.20 -10.47 -29.22
N THR A 197 1.45 -10.22 -29.61
CA THR A 197 1.78 -9.05 -30.44
C THR A 197 1.06 -9.09 -31.77
N ALA A 198 1.02 -10.25 -32.44
CA ALA A 198 0.29 -10.45 -33.67
C ALA A 198 -1.22 -10.22 -33.50
N ALA A 199 -1.85 -10.74 -32.44
CA ALA A 199 -3.27 -10.54 -32.13
C ALA A 199 -3.67 -9.07 -31.97
N TYR A 200 -2.73 -8.22 -31.55
CA TYR A 200 -2.94 -6.78 -31.41
C TYR A 200 -2.38 -5.96 -32.58
N ASN A 201 -2.04 -6.59 -33.70
CA ASN A 201 -1.45 -5.97 -34.89
C ASN A 201 -0.19 -5.16 -34.57
N ARG A 202 0.63 -5.63 -33.62
CA ARG A 202 1.93 -5.05 -33.28
C ARG A 202 3.06 -5.84 -33.92
N PRO A 203 4.18 -5.18 -34.26
CA PRO A 203 5.35 -5.91 -34.74
C PRO A 203 5.87 -6.88 -33.68
N ASP A 204 6.14 -8.13 -34.07
CA ASP A 204 6.74 -9.17 -33.21
C ASP A 204 8.24 -9.00 -32.99
N THR A 205 8.80 -7.93 -33.53
CA THR A 205 10.22 -7.57 -33.44
C THR A 205 10.55 -6.62 -32.28
N PHE A 206 9.55 -6.21 -31.50
CA PHE A 206 9.74 -5.30 -30.36
C PHE A 206 9.05 -5.83 -29.10
N PHE A 207 9.80 -5.78 -28.01
CA PHE A 207 9.34 -6.16 -26.67
C PHE A 207 9.38 -4.93 -25.76
N GLN A 208 8.50 -4.86 -24.77
CA GLN A 208 8.44 -3.74 -23.85
C GLN A 208 9.58 -3.80 -22.82
N SER A 209 9.97 -5.00 -22.42
CA SER A 209 11.07 -5.19 -21.47
C SER A 209 11.75 -6.54 -21.70
N VAL A 210 12.94 -6.68 -21.12
CA VAL A 210 13.64 -7.95 -21.01
C VAL A 210 14.00 -8.16 -19.56
N THR A 211 13.51 -9.27 -18.98
CA THR A 211 13.85 -9.66 -17.61
C THR A 211 14.90 -10.77 -17.67
N ALA A 212 16.03 -10.59 -16.97
CA ALA A 212 17.12 -11.52 -16.89
C ALA A 212 17.40 -11.94 -15.45
N HIS A 213 17.52 -13.24 -15.19
CA HIS A 213 17.96 -13.74 -13.89
C HIS A 213 19.48 -13.65 -13.78
N LEU A 214 19.97 -13.05 -12.69
CA LEU A 214 21.38 -12.80 -12.48
C LEU A 214 22.09 -14.04 -11.86
N THR A 215 23.36 -14.22 -12.16
CA THR A 215 24.19 -15.23 -11.49
C THR A 215 24.40 -14.91 -10.01
N SER A 216 24.51 -13.63 -9.67
CA SER A 216 24.51 -13.10 -8.31
C SER A 216 23.96 -11.68 -8.29
N ARG A 217 23.65 -11.14 -7.11
CA ARG A 217 23.13 -9.74 -6.99
C ARG A 217 24.16 -8.70 -7.45
N GLU A 218 25.44 -9.01 -7.30
CA GLU A 218 26.58 -8.16 -7.66
C GLU A 218 26.77 -8.10 -9.18
N SER A 219 26.35 -9.15 -9.91
CA SER A 219 26.49 -9.25 -11.37
C SER A 219 25.67 -8.19 -12.12
N LEU A 220 24.73 -7.48 -11.45
CA LEU A 220 23.98 -6.38 -12.06
C LEU A 220 24.90 -5.27 -12.59
N THR A 221 25.95 -4.93 -11.85
CA THR A 221 26.90 -3.88 -12.27
C THR A 221 27.63 -4.32 -13.54
N GLN A 222 28.14 -5.56 -13.59
CA GLN A 222 28.80 -6.11 -14.76
C GLN A 222 27.85 -6.16 -15.98
N LEU A 223 26.61 -6.61 -15.79
CA LEU A 223 25.61 -6.64 -16.84
C LEU A 223 25.31 -5.23 -17.37
N ARG A 224 25.11 -4.28 -16.46
CA ARG A 224 24.85 -2.88 -16.82
C ARG A 224 26.01 -2.28 -17.63
N GLU A 225 27.22 -2.40 -17.17
CA GLU A 225 28.41 -1.91 -17.88
C GLU A 225 28.54 -2.53 -19.27
N ALA A 226 28.35 -3.85 -19.39
CA ALA A 226 28.42 -4.54 -20.67
C ALA A 226 27.36 -4.06 -21.66
N LEU A 227 26.09 -3.89 -21.22
CA LEU A 227 24.99 -3.49 -22.09
C LEU A 227 25.01 -1.99 -22.41
N THR A 228 25.37 -1.12 -21.47
CA THR A 228 25.41 0.34 -21.72
C THR A 228 26.62 0.81 -22.49
N SER A 229 27.71 0.03 -22.52
CA SER A 229 28.89 0.32 -23.33
C SER A 229 28.79 -0.17 -24.78
N ASP A 230 27.83 -1.03 -25.09
CA ASP A 230 27.62 -1.53 -26.46
C ASP A 230 26.90 -0.46 -27.31
N PRO A 231 27.54 0.11 -28.35
CA PRO A 231 26.96 1.16 -29.17
C PRO A 231 25.74 0.71 -29.99
N ARG A 232 25.49 -0.59 -30.08
CA ARG A 232 24.30 -1.15 -30.77
C ARG A 232 23.06 -1.11 -29.88
N LEU A 233 23.22 -0.86 -28.57
CA LEU A 233 22.16 -0.89 -27.60
C LEU A 233 21.87 0.52 -27.05
N ASN A 234 20.60 0.81 -26.88
CA ASN A 234 20.14 1.99 -26.13
C ASN A 234 19.19 1.49 -25.05
N VAL A 235 19.75 1.02 -23.94
CA VAL A 235 19.00 0.39 -22.86
C VAL A 235 19.43 0.90 -21.49
N ASP A 236 18.46 0.90 -20.56
CA ASP A 236 18.67 1.07 -19.14
C ASP A 236 18.56 -0.30 -18.45
N VAL A 237 19.49 -0.61 -17.57
CA VAL A 237 19.52 -1.85 -16.79
C VAL A 237 19.25 -1.54 -15.33
N LEU A 238 18.12 -2.00 -14.83
CA LEU A 238 17.63 -1.73 -13.48
C LEU A 238 17.51 -3.05 -12.71
N ARG A 239 17.66 -3.01 -11.39
CA ARG A 239 17.21 -4.13 -10.57
C ARG A 239 15.69 -4.20 -10.60
N GLU A 240 15.12 -5.37 -10.84
CA GLU A 240 13.67 -5.51 -11.01
C GLU A 240 12.88 -5.00 -9.78
N ILE A 241 13.34 -5.33 -8.56
CA ILE A 241 12.68 -4.85 -7.33
C ILE A 241 12.71 -3.32 -7.18
N ASP A 242 13.82 -2.67 -7.62
CA ASP A 242 13.97 -1.21 -7.54
C ASP A 242 13.05 -0.51 -8.54
N TYR A 243 12.87 -1.11 -9.73
CA TYR A 243 11.93 -0.63 -10.74
C TYR A 243 10.50 -0.60 -10.19
N TYR A 244 10.02 -1.71 -9.63
CA TYR A 244 8.67 -1.77 -9.06
C TYR A 244 8.51 -0.90 -7.80
N ALA A 245 9.54 -0.79 -6.97
CA ALA A 245 9.56 0.13 -5.84
C ALA A 245 9.40 1.59 -6.29
N LYS A 246 10.14 2.01 -7.33
CA LYS A 246 10.03 3.35 -7.92
C LYS A 246 8.65 3.58 -8.55
N GLN A 247 8.10 2.58 -9.23
CA GLN A 247 6.76 2.63 -9.81
C GLN A 247 5.69 2.86 -8.74
N SER A 248 5.82 2.22 -7.56
CA SER A 248 4.88 2.38 -6.45
C SER A 248 4.88 3.80 -5.85
N THR A 249 5.99 4.54 -5.95
CA THR A 249 6.22 5.78 -5.18
C THR A 249 5.20 6.88 -5.50
N ARG A 250 4.83 7.06 -6.77
CA ARG A 250 3.87 8.12 -7.16
C ARG A 250 2.51 7.90 -6.52
N MET A 251 1.96 6.69 -6.65
CA MET A 251 0.63 6.37 -6.11
C MET A 251 0.63 6.36 -4.58
N THR A 252 1.66 5.76 -3.97
CA THR A 252 1.83 5.75 -2.52
C THR A 252 1.90 7.18 -1.96
N THR A 253 2.67 8.06 -2.60
CA THR A 253 2.77 9.47 -2.20
C THR A 253 1.43 10.18 -2.32
N LEU A 254 0.68 9.94 -3.40
CA LEU A 254 -0.65 10.53 -3.60
C LEU A 254 -1.61 10.07 -2.49
N ILE A 255 -1.70 8.76 -2.24
CA ILE A 255 -2.57 8.19 -1.20
C ILE A 255 -2.18 8.74 0.18
N THR A 256 -0.88 8.78 0.50
CA THR A 256 -0.39 9.26 1.79
C THR A 256 -0.66 10.76 1.99
N ARG A 257 -0.47 11.59 0.95
CA ARG A 257 -0.74 13.03 1.04
C ARG A 257 -2.22 13.33 1.16
N LEU A 258 -3.06 12.71 0.34
CA LEU A 258 -4.52 12.88 0.41
C LEU A 258 -5.07 12.32 1.72
N GLY A 259 -4.66 11.12 2.10
CA GLY A 259 -5.06 10.51 3.37
C GLY A 259 -4.59 11.32 4.58
N GLY A 260 -3.36 11.84 4.56
CA GLY A 260 -2.83 12.73 5.59
C GLY A 260 -3.61 14.04 5.68
N PHE A 261 -3.99 14.63 4.55
CA PHE A 261 -4.83 15.84 4.52
C PHE A 261 -6.21 15.58 5.13
N VAL A 262 -6.87 14.49 4.73
CA VAL A 262 -8.19 14.12 5.30
C VAL A 262 -8.06 13.87 6.81
N ALA A 263 -7.06 13.10 7.23
CA ALA A 263 -6.80 12.83 8.65
C ALA A 263 -6.51 14.12 9.44
N PHE A 264 -5.79 15.07 8.85
CA PHE A 264 -5.51 16.38 9.45
C PHE A 264 -6.80 17.19 9.67
N VAL A 265 -7.67 17.26 8.67
CA VAL A 265 -8.97 17.95 8.79
C VAL A 265 -9.86 17.29 9.86
N MET A 266 -9.91 15.96 9.88
CA MET A 266 -10.64 15.21 10.91
C MET A 266 -10.04 15.41 12.30
N ALA A 267 -8.69 15.49 12.40
CA ALA A 267 -7.99 15.74 13.66
C ALA A 267 -8.35 17.09 14.25
N ILE A 268 -8.51 18.14 13.43
CA ILE A 268 -8.98 19.44 13.88
C ILE A 268 -10.33 19.30 14.55
N GLY A 269 -11.29 18.61 13.90
CA GLY A 269 -12.61 18.35 14.48
C GLY A 269 -12.55 17.56 15.79
N ALA A 270 -11.73 16.51 15.85
CA ALA A 270 -11.54 15.68 17.04
C ALA A 270 -10.91 16.48 18.20
N VAL A 271 -9.94 17.35 17.92
CA VAL A 271 -9.31 18.23 18.91
C VAL A 271 -10.32 19.25 19.45
N PHE A 272 -11.14 19.88 18.59
CA PHE A 272 -12.20 20.77 19.07
C PHE A 272 -13.25 20.04 19.91
N GLY A 273 -13.63 18.80 19.55
CA GLY A 273 -14.48 17.96 20.38
C GLY A 273 -13.87 17.64 21.74
N ALA A 274 -12.59 17.30 21.76
CA ALA A 274 -11.84 17.06 23.00
C ALA A 274 -11.70 18.33 23.85
N LEU A 275 -11.40 19.49 23.24
CA LEU A 275 -11.37 20.80 23.91
C LEU A 275 -12.70 21.10 24.61
N ASN A 276 -13.81 20.96 23.88
CA ASN A 276 -15.14 21.21 24.45
C ASN A 276 -15.44 20.28 25.64
N THR A 277 -15.15 19.00 25.49
CA THR A 277 -15.30 18.02 26.57
C THR A 277 -14.45 18.35 27.78
N MET A 278 -13.19 18.75 27.57
CA MET A 278 -12.27 19.08 28.66
C MET A 278 -12.61 20.42 29.32
N TYR A 279 -13.10 21.43 28.57
CA TYR A 279 -13.57 22.68 29.16
C TYR A 279 -14.80 22.45 30.06
N SER A 280 -15.74 21.63 29.63
CA SER A 280 -16.87 21.21 30.48
C SER A 280 -16.38 20.48 31.73
N ALA A 281 -15.38 19.60 31.56
CA ALA A 281 -14.74 18.89 32.68
C ALA A 281 -14.13 19.82 33.72
N VAL A 282 -13.46 20.88 33.28
CA VAL A 282 -12.86 21.89 34.17
C VAL A 282 -13.93 22.71 34.85
N ALA A 283 -14.98 23.13 34.15
CA ALA A 283 -16.07 23.92 34.68
C ALA A 283 -16.81 23.19 35.82
N ASP A 284 -17.20 21.94 35.58
CA ASP A 284 -17.92 21.11 36.56
C ASP A 284 -17.09 20.79 37.81
N ARG A 285 -15.76 20.85 37.74
CA ARG A 285 -14.82 20.53 38.86
C ARG A 285 -14.15 21.74 39.46
N GLY A 286 -14.66 22.95 39.17
CA GLY A 286 -14.07 24.19 39.68
C GLY A 286 -13.86 24.18 41.20
N LYS A 287 -14.85 23.72 41.99
CA LYS A 287 -14.76 23.59 43.45
C LYS A 287 -13.73 22.56 43.89
N GLU A 288 -13.64 21.41 43.27
CA GLU A 288 -12.64 20.38 43.60
C GLU A 288 -11.22 20.90 43.32
N ILE A 289 -11.03 21.60 42.17
CA ILE A 289 -9.74 22.20 41.83
C ILE A 289 -9.34 23.27 42.87
N ALA A 290 -10.28 24.13 43.26
CA ALA A 290 -10.05 25.15 44.26
C ALA A 290 -9.68 24.55 45.64
N THR A 291 -10.37 23.48 46.06
CA THR A 291 -10.09 22.75 47.29
C THR A 291 -8.69 22.11 47.25
N MET A 292 -8.33 21.43 46.15
CA MET A 292 -7.00 20.84 46.00
C MET A 292 -5.90 21.93 46.06
N ARG A 293 -6.12 23.10 45.44
CA ARG A 293 -5.17 24.20 45.49
C ARG A 293 -5.07 24.83 46.89
N ALA A 294 -6.18 24.93 47.63
CA ALA A 294 -6.18 25.40 49.03
C ALA A 294 -5.43 24.42 49.96
N LEU A 295 -5.43 23.11 49.64
CA LEU A 295 -4.66 22.08 50.33
C LEU A 295 -3.16 22.06 49.96
N GLY A 296 -2.71 22.98 49.07
CA GLY A 296 -1.30 23.14 48.71
C GLY A 296 -0.85 22.41 47.44
N PHE A 297 -1.77 21.83 46.62
CA PHE A 297 -1.42 21.31 45.31
C PHE A 297 -1.11 22.46 44.34
N GLY A 298 0.09 22.47 43.77
CA GLY A 298 0.50 23.50 42.81
C GLY A 298 -0.25 23.42 41.45
N GLY A 299 -0.27 24.55 40.72
CA GLY A 299 -0.82 24.64 39.38
C GLY A 299 -0.31 23.57 38.42
N PRO A 300 1.02 23.27 38.36
CA PRO A 300 1.56 22.20 37.50
C PRO A 300 0.98 20.81 37.78
N SER A 301 0.66 20.50 39.05
CA SER A 301 0.02 19.22 39.42
C SER A 301 -1.39 19.11 38.86
N VAL A 302 -2.14 20.23 38.80
CA VAL A 302 -3.48 20.29 38.18
C VAL A 302 -3.37 20.12 36.67
N VAL A 303 -2.44 20.83 36.02
CA VAL A 303 -2.20 20.68 34.55
C VAL A 303 -1.87 19.24 34.21
N PHE A 304 -0.95 18.61 34.96
CA PHE A 304 -0.58 17.22 34.72
C PHE A 304 -1.73 16.26 34.88
N SER A 305 -2.61 16.45 35.89
CA SER A 305 -3.78 15.63 36.13
C SER A 305 -4.77 15.67 34.93
N PHE A 306 -5.13 16.88 34.46
CA PHE A 306 -6.02 17.05 33.34
C PHE A 306 -5.41 16.58 32.00
N LEU A 307 -4.12 16.82 31.82
CA LEU A 307 -3.40 16.31 30.64
C LEU A 307 -3.38 14.78 30.63
N LEU A 308 -3.15 14.14 31.78
CA LEU A 308 -3.20 12.69 31.90
C LEU A 308 -4.60 12.14 31.59
N GLU A 309 -5.67 12.82 32.03
CA GLU A 309 -7.06 12.45 31.69
C GLU A 309 -7.31 12.53 30.18
N ALA A 310 -6.84 13.61 29.51
CA ALA A 310 -6.94 13.76 28.07
C ALA A 310 -6.14 12.69 27.30
N LEU A 311 -4.94 12.36 27.78
CA LEU A 311 -4.09 11.30 27.22
C LEU A 311 -4.74 9.91 27.38
N LEU A 312 -5.38 9.63 28.50
CA LEU A 312 -6.11 8.37 28.69
C LEU A 312 -7.28 8.23 27.73
N ILE A 313 -8.08 9.30 27.56
CA ILE A 313 -9.21 9.34 26.61
C ILE A 313 -8.69 9.13 25.18
N SER A 314 -7.63 9.84 24.79
CA SER A 314 -7.08 9.74 23.45
C SER A 314 -6.40 8.41 23.20
N PHE A 315 -5.73 7.81 24.18
CA PHE A 315 -5.15 6.48 24.07
C PHE A 315 -6.22 5.42 23.84
N VAL A 316 -7.33 5.47 24.61
CA VAL A 316 -8.46 4.55 24.42
C VAL A 316 -9.09 4.75 23.04
N GLY A 317 -9.29 6.00 22.60
CA GLY A 317 -9.78 6.31 21.25
C GLY A 317 -8.84 5.78 20.17
N GLY A 318 -7.54 6.03 20.31
CA GLY A 318 -6.51 5.52 19.40
C GLY A 318 -6.51 3.98 19.31
N LEU A 319 -6.58 3.31 20.47
CA LEU A 319 -6.63 1.85 20.54
C LEU A 319 -7.87 1.30 19.82
N LEU A 320 -9.05 1.87 20.07
CA LEU A 320 -10.29 1.47 19.41
C LEU A 320 -10.25 1.73 17.90
N GLY A 321 -9.70 2.86 17.46
CA GLY A 321 -9.48 3.16 16.04
C GLY A 321 -8.57 2.14 15.38
N CYS A 322 -7.43 1.82 16.00
CA CYS A 322 -6.51 0.79 15.52
C CYS A 322 -7.17 -0.60 15.47
N LEU A 323 -7.91 -1.00 16.50
CA LEU A 323 -8.60 -2.29 16.55
C LEU A 323 -9.68 -2.40 15.46
N ALA A 324 -10.43 -1.33 15.19
CA ALA A 324 -11.43 -1.31 14.14
C ALA A 324 -10.80 -1.54 12.76
N VAL A 325 -9.66 -0.90 12.49
CA VAL A 325 -8.97 -1.02 11.20
C VAL A 325 -8.31 -2.39 11.01
N LEU A 326 -7.91 -3.08 12.08
CA LEU A 326 -7.34 -4.44 11.96
C LEU A 326 -8.25 -5.40 11.19
N ARG A 327 -9.56 -5.18 11.19
CA ARG A 327 -10.52 -5.97 10.39
C ARG A 327 -10.37 -5.77 8.89
N LEU A 328 -9.74 -4.69 8.45
CA LEU A 328 -9.45 -4.44 7.03
C LEU A 328 -8.20 -5.18 6.55
N ASN A 329 -7.36 -5.71 7.46
CA ASN A 329 -6.12 -6.36 7.08
C ASN A 329 -6.37 -7.58 6.20
N GLY A 330 -5.74 -7.60 5.02
CA GLY A 330 -5.93 -8.68 4.03
C GLY A 330 -7.17 -8.52 3.14
N ILE A 331 -8.06 -7.56 3.39
CA ILE A 331 -9.16 -7.26 2.46
C ILE A 331 -8.55 -6.70 1.17
N THR A 332 -8.91 -7.31 0.05
CA THR A 332 -8.46 -6.89 -1.27
C THR A 332 -9.31 -5.76 -1.81
N THR A 333 -8.66 -4.79 -2.41
CA THR A 333 -9.26 -3.73 -3.21
C THR A 333 -8.50 -3.59 -4.51
N SER A 334 -8.99 -2.81 -5.45
CA SER A 334 -8.30 -2.53 -6.70
C SER A 334 -8.23 -1.04 -6.98
N THR A 335 -7.18 -0.63 -7.68
CA THR A 335 -7.03 0.72 -8.22
C THR A 335 -6.33 0.69 -9.56
N ILE A 336 -6.44 1.77 -10.31
CA ILE A 336 -5.73 1.92 -11.57
C ILE A 336 -4.26 2.25 -11.28
N ASN A 337 -3.36 1.48 -11.87
CA ASN A 337 -1.95 1.82 -11.91
C ASN A 337 -1.74 2.90 -12.99
N PHE A 338 -1.43 4.12 -12.60
CA PHE A 338 -1.28 5.24 -13.54
C PHE A 338 -0.09 5.14 -14.50
N GLN A 339 0.80 4.19 -14.32
CA GLN A 339 1.92 3.99 -15.25
C GLN A 339 1.61 2.99 -16.36
N THR A 340 0.81 1.98 -16.04
CA THR A 340 0.40 0.95 -17.00
C THR A 340 -1.05 1.11 -17.44
N PHE A 341 -1.84 1.93 -16.73
CA PHE A 341 -3.30 2.06 -16.88
C PHE A 341 -4.06 0.75 -16.63
N SER A 342 -3.40 -0.24 -16.04
CA SER A 342 -4.02 -1.51 -15.65
C SER A 342 -4.72 -1.40 -14.30
N ASN A 343 -5.73 -2.23 -14.11
CA ASN A 343 -6.39 -2.39 -12.83
C ASN A 343 -5.61 -3.38 -11.97
N LEU A 344 -5.06 -2.90 -10.86
CA LEU A 344 -4.23 -3.66 -9.94
C LEU A 344 -4.99 -3.96 -8.66
N ALA A 345 -5.17 -5.25 -8.36
CA ALA A 345 -5.72 -5.70 -7.08
C ALA A 345 -4.59 -5.79 -6.03
N PHE A 346 -4.85 -5.28 -4.82
CA PHE A 346 -3.93 -5.35 -3.69
C PHE A 346 -4.71 -5.40 -2.38
N ALA A 347 -4.08 -5.89 -1.31
CA ALA A 347 -4.70 -6.01 -0.01
C ALA A 347 -4.24 -4.89 0.94
N PHE A 348 -5.12 -4.47 1.85
CA PHE A 348 -4.71 -3.64 2.98
C PHE A 348 -3.61 -4.35 3.79
N LYS A 349 -2.49 -3.66 4.02
CA LYS A 349 -1.37 -4.20 4.79
C LYS A 349 -1.14 -3.37 6.05
N ILE A 350 -1.66 -3.87 7.16
CA ILE A 350 -1.51 -3.25 8.48
C ILE A 350 -0.29 -3.85 9.16
N THR A 351 0.65 -2.98 9.54
CA THR A 351 1.87 -3.38 10.25
C THR A 351 1.84 -2.86 11.69
N PRO A 352 2.57 -3.48 12.63
CA PRO A 352 2.68 -2.96 13.99
C PRO A 352 3.20 -1.52 14.05
N GLY A 353 4.08 -1.13 13.11
CA GLY A 353 4.56 0.25 12.98
C GLY A 353 3.43 1.24 12.70
N LEU A 354 2.51 0.92 11.77
CA LEU A 354 1.36 1.78 11.49
C LEU A 354 0.41 1.92 12.68
N LEU A 355 0.22 0.86 13.46
CA LEU A 355 -0.58 0.93 14.68
C LEU A 355 0.08 1.84 15.72
N ALA A 356 1.39 1.76 15.87
CA ALA A 356 2.14 2.65 16.75
C ALA A 356 2.04 4.12 16.29
N GLU A 357 2.17 4.39 14.99
CA GLU A 357 1.96 5.73 14.41
C GLU A 357 0.53 6.24 14.69
N GLY A 358 -0.48 5.40 14.58
CA GLY A 358 -1.87 5.72 14.92
C GLY A 358 -2.04 6.08 16.41
N ILE A 359 -1.42 5.34 17.32
CA ILE A 359 -1.44 5.65 18.76
C ILE A 359 -0.72 6.96 19.05
N VAL A 360 0.46 7.20 18.46
CA VAL A 360 1.19 8.47 18.61
C VAL A 360 0.32 9.63 18.11
N PHE A 361 -0.33 9.49 16.97
CA PHE A 361 -1.25 10.49 16.41
C PHE A 361 -2.42 10.78 17.38
N ALA A 362 -3.02 9.74 17.99
CA ALA A 362 -4.05 9.90 19.01
C ALA A 362 -3.54 10.69 20.23
N LEU A 363 -2.35 10.35 20.72
CA LEU A 363 -1.75 11.03 21.88
C LEU A 363 -1.45 12.50 21.59
N VAL A 364 -0.99 12.83 20.39
CA VAL A 364 -0.78 14.22 19.94
C VAL A 364 -2.10 14.98 19.98
N MET A 365 -3.20 14.40 19.45
CA MET A 365 -4.54 15.01 19.54
C MET A 365 -4.97 15.19 20.99
N GLY A 366 -4.69 14.22 21.87
CA GLY A 366 -4.97 14.30 23.30
C GLY A 366 -4.23 15.44 24.00
N VAL A 367 -2.95 15.64 23.69
CA VAL A 367 -2.17 16.77 24.20
C VAL A 367 -2.77 18.10 23.74
N LEU A 368 -3.05 18.24 22.42
CA LEU A 368 -3.61 19.47 21.87
C LEU A 368 -5.01 19.79 22.43
N GLY A 369 -5.85 18.77 22.59
CA GLY A 369 -7.20 18.91 23.14
C GLY A 369 -7.24 19.12 24.66
N GLY A 370 -6.22 18.62 25.39
CA GLY A 370 -6.17 18.70 26.86
C GLY A 370 -5.39 19.88 27.42
N LEU A 371 -4.37 20.36 26.71
CA LEU A 371 -3.40 21.32 27.24
C LEU A 371 -4.03 22.68 27.61
N PHE A 372 -4.80 23.27 26.70
CA PHE A 372 -5.42 24.58 26.92
C PHE A 372 -6.42 24.56 28.08
N PRO A 373 -7.37 23.61 28.16
CA PRO A 373 -8.26 23.47 29.33
C PRO A 373 -7.50 23.20 30.62
N ALA A 374 -6.45 22.41 30.61
CA ALA A 374 -5.63 22.09 31.78
C ALA A 374 -4.91 23.34 32.35
N VAL A 375 -4.33 24.15 31.44
CA VAL A 375 -3.67 25.42 31.85
C VAL A 375 -4.73 26.38 32.43
N ARG A 376 -5.91 26.49 31.83
CA ARG A 376 -7.01 27.30 32.35
C ARG A 376 -7.46 26.83 33.74
N ALA A 377 -7.57 25.50 33.94
CA ALA A 377 -7.90 24.93 35.26
C ALA A 377 -6.88 25.34 36.37
N ALA A 378 -5.59 25.33 36.04
CA ALA A 378 -4.54 25.75 36.97
C ALA A 378 -4.57 27.24 37.27
N GLY A 379 -5.14 28.09 36.41
CA GLY A 379 -5.27 29.54 36.60
C GLY A 379 -6.53 29.97 37.35
N LEU A 380 -7.43 29.08 37.74
CA LEU A 380 -8.69 29.44 38.44
C LEU A 380 -8.38 30.10 39.81
N PRO A 381 -8.98 31.30 40.11
CA PRO A 381 -8.78 31.94 41.40
C PRO A 381 -9.49 31.16 42.50
N VAL A 382 -8.71 30.71 43.50
CA VAL A 382 -9.20 29.88 44.62
C VAL A 382 -10.32 30.55 45.40
N ALA A 383 -10.19 31.85 45.67
CA ALA A 383 -11.16 32.62 46.45
C ALA A 383 -12.53 32.76 45.78
N THR A 384 -12.55 32.95 44.46
CA THR A 384 -13.80 33.09 43.67
C THR A 384 -14.54 31.75 43.53
N ALA A 385 -13.78 30.66 43.24
CA ALA A 385 -14.35 29.32 43.06
C ALA A 385 -14.94 28.71 44.36
N LEU A 386 -14.48 29.19 45.56
CA LEU A 386 -15.03 28.77 46.83
C LEU A 386 -16.19 29.66 47.31
N ARG A 387 -16.39 30.87 46.69
CA ARG A 387 -17.48 31.78 47.03
C ARG A 387 -18.77 31.57 46.28
N GLU A 388 -18.74 30.90 45.16
CA GLU A 388 -19.93 30.52 44.35
C GLU A 388 -20.64 29.31 45.01
N LEU A 389 -20.98 29.46 46.28
CA LEU A 389 -21.82 28.54 47.06
C LEU A 389 -23.28 29.01 47.02
#